data_e3997e7cd320f4bec7ea0a6af8529b5e
#
_entry.id   e3997e7cd320f4bec7ea0a6af8529b5e
#
_cell.length_a   1.000
_cell.length_b   1.000
_cell.length_c   1.000
_cell.angle_alpha   90.00
_cell.angle_beta   90.00
_cell.angle_gamma   90.00
#
_symmetry.space_group_name_H-M   'P 1'
#
loop_
_entity.id
_entity.type
_entity.pdbx_description
1 polymer ?
#
loop_
_entity_poly.entity_id
_entity_poly.type
_entity_poly.pdbx_seq_one_letter_code
_entity_poly.pdbx_strand_id
1 'polypeptide(L)'
;MNYSYSALSPGGGGFGGVDQHNRCCGNRAWCVKDICGIVCVVMTWLLILFAEFVVMRLILLPSNYAVFSTINMIIFQALAFLAFASHIRTMLSDPGAVPRGNATKEMIEQMGYREGQMFYKCPKCCSIKPERAHHCSVCQRCIRKMDHHCPWVNNCVGENNQKYFVLFTFYIASISVHTLFLVLTQFAECVKNDWRTCSPYSPPATIFLLLFLTFEGLMFGIFTIIMLATQLTAILNDQTGIEQLKKEEARWAKKSRLKSIQSVFGRFSLAWFSPFTEPSCRTRFNSHFYSV
;
A
#
# COMPACT_ATOMS: atom_id res chain seq x y z
N MET A 1 -23.00 10.28 -33.93
CA MET A 1 -23.87 9.59 -32.96
C MET A 1 -24.21 10.58 -31.86
N ASN A 2 -25.44 11.09 -31.88
CA ASN A 2 -25.94 12.08 -30.93
C ASN A 2 -26.30 11.37 -29.62
N TYR A 3 -25.59 11.65 -28.54
CA TYR A 3 -25.98 11.23 -27.19
C TYR A 3 -26.83 12.31 -26.54
N SER A 4 -28.14 11.99 -26.36
CA SER A 4 -29.08 12.80 -25.59
C SER A 4 -28.62 12.93 -24.14
N TYR A 5 -28.54 14.15 -23.66
CA TYR A 5 -28.32 14.50 -22.26
C TYR A 5 -29.62 14.27 -21.48
N SER A 6 -29.71 13.23 -20.69
CA SER A 6 -30.66 13.15 -19.59
C SER A 6 -30.07 13.88 -18.37
N ALA A 7 -30.72 14.97 -18.02
CA ALA A 7 -30.40 15.78 -16.84
C ALA A 7 -30.63 14.94 -15.57
N LEU A 8 -29.55 14.58 -14.90
CA LEU A 8 -29.58 14.12 -13.52
C LEU A 8 -29.64 15.36 -12.61
N SER A 9 -30.67 15.44 -11.78
CA SER A 9 -30.92 16.49 -10.80
C SER A 9 -29.67 16.75 -9.94
N PRO A 10 -29.32 18.03 -9.67
CA PRO A 10 -28.27 18.35 -8.73
C PRO A 10 -28.79 18.12 -7.32
N GLY A 11 -28.36 17.01 -6.68
CA GLY A 11 -28.48 16.85 -5.23
C GLY A 11 -27.71 18.00 -4.59
N GLY A 12 -28.42 18.87 -3.88
CA GLY A 12 -27.89 20.08 -3.27
C GLY A 12 -26.78 19.79 -2.27
N GLY A 13 -25.55 20.12 -2.65
CA GLY A 13 -24.39 20.22 -1.76
C GLY A 13 -23.83 21.61 -1.88
N GLY A 14 -23.98 22.41 -0.83
CA GLY A 14 -23.51 23.78 -0.77
C GLY A 14 -22.02 23.89 -1.07
N PHE A 15 -21.66 24.95 -1.73
CA PHE A 15 -20.27 25.35 -2.03
C PHE A 15 -19.44 25.38 -0.74
N GLY A 16 -18.40 24.56 -0.63
CA GLY A 16 -17.45 24.55 0.48
C GLY A 16 -17.31 23.24 1.27
N GLY A 17 -18.13 22.22 1.04
CA GLY A 17 -18.04 20.94 1.74
C GLY A 17 -16.87 20.08 1.24
N VAL A 18 -16.00 19.64 2.15
CA VAL A 18 -14.98 18.62 1.85
C VAL A 18 -15.66 17.37 1.31
N ASP A 19 -15.22 16.89 0.14
CA ASP A 19 -15.73 15.65 -0.44
C ASP A 19 -15.51 14.46 0.52
N GLN A 20 -16.61 13.96 1.08
CA GLN A 20 -16.61 12.94 2.14
C GLN A 20 -16.57 11.49 1.61
N HIS A 21 -16.61 11.29 0.28
CA HIS A 21 -16.61 9.95 -0.30
C HIS A 21 -15.34 9.19 0.06
N ASN A 22 -15.46 8.00 0.63
CA ASN A 22 -14.39 7.16 1.19
C ASN A 22 -13.67 7.79 2.40
N ARG A 23 -14.22 8.81 3.03
CA ARG A 23 -13.67 9.35 4.27
C ARG A 23 -14.46 8.86 5.48
N CYS A 24 -13.73 8.56 6.55
CA CYS A 24 -14.31 8.11 7.83
C CYS A 24 -13.63 8.81 9.02
N CYS A 25 -14.11 8.55 10.24
CA CYS A 25 -13.55 9.09 11.47
C CYS A 25 -13.38 10.62 11.44
N GLY A 26 -14.42 11.35 11.02
CA GLY A 26 -14.37 12.82 10.95
C GLY A 26 -13.37 13.34 9.89
N ASN A 27 -13.31 12.70 8.75
CA ASN A 27 -12.40 12.99 7.62
C ASN A 27 -10.91 12.73 7.89
N ARG A 28 -10.56 12.07 9.00
CA ARG A 28 -9.16 11.78 9.37
C ARG A 28 -8.59 10.56 8.67
N ALA A 29 -9.46 9.60 8.28
CA ALA A 29 -9.03 8.36 7.65
C ALA A 29 -9.75 8.15 6.31
N TRP A 30 -9.12 7.34 5.45
CA TRP A 30 -9.65 6.89 4.18
C TRP A 30 -10.13 5.44 4.32
N CYS A 31 -11.38 5.16 3.94
CA CYS A 31 -12.01 3.85 4.13
C CYS A 31 -12.78 3.46 2.87
N VAL A 32 -12.27 2.48 2.15
CA VAL A 32 -12.95 1.92 0.98
C VAL A 32 -13.93 0.83 1.44
N LYS A 33 -15.17 0.89 0.97
CA LYS A 33 -16.22 -0.07 1.30
C LYS A 33 -16.26 -1.18 0.25
N ASP A 34 -15.18 -1.91 0.11
CA ASP A 34 -15.09 -3.08 -0.76
C ASP A 34 -15.03 -4.35 0.08
N ILE A 35 -16.01 -5.23 -0.10
CA ILE A 35 -16.13 -6.48 0.69
C ILE A 35 -14.94 -7.38 0.42
N CYS A 36 -14.52 -7.53 -0.85
CA CYS A 36 -13.36 -8.33 -1.21
C CYS A 36 -12.09 -7.80 -0.55
N GLY A 37 -11.88 -6.47 -0.58
CA GLY A 37 -10.76 -5.82 0.08
C GLY A 37 -10.78 -5.99 1.60
N ILE A 38 -11.96 -5.92 2.25
CA ILE A 38 -12.09 -6.15 3.70
C ILE A 38 -11.68 -7.59 4.04
N VAL A 39 -12.15 -8.59 3.28
CA VAL A 39 -11.76 -10.00 3.48
C VAL A 39 -10.25 -10.17 3.32
N CYS A 40 -9.64 -9.60 2.29
CA CYS A 40 -8.20 -9.65 2.07
C CYS A 40 -7.40 -9.00 3.22
N VAL A 41 -7.86 -7.87 3.76
CA VAL A 41 -7.24 -7.23 4.92
C VAL A 41 -7.29 -8.13 6.15
N VAL A 42 -8.44 -8.73 6.45
CA VAL A 42 -8.58 -9.67 7.57
C VAL A 42 -7.65 -10.86 7.39
N MET A 43 -7.60 -11.44 6.19
CA MET A 43 -6.68 -12.54 5.87
C MET A 43 -5.22 -12.12 6.06
N THR A 44 -4.82 -10.94 5.60
CA THR A 44 -3.45 -10.41 5.80
C THR A 44 -3.10 -10.36 7.28
N TRP A 45 -4.01 -9.86 8.13
CA TRP A 45 -3.76 -9.78 9.56
C TRP A 45 -3.70 -11.15 10.23
N LEU A 46 -4.60 -12.07 9.86
CA LEU A 46 -4.58 -13.44 10.38
C LEU A 46 -3.28 -14.18 10.03
N LEU A 47 -2.77 -13.99 8.82
CA LEU A 47 -1.50 -14.60 8.39
C LEU A 47 -0.31 -14.03 9.17
N ILE A 48 -0.21 -12.71 9.32
CA ILE A 48 0.84 -12.09 10.14
C ILE A 48 0.78 -12.61 11.60
N LEU A 49 -0.43 -12.70 12.19
CA LEU A 49 -0.60 -13.21 13.55
C LEU A 49 -0.29 -14.71 13.67
N PHE A 50 -0.59 -15.49 12.63
CA PHE A 50 -0.23 -16.90 12.59
C PHE A 50 1.29 -17.09 12.54
N ALA A 51 1.99 -16.36 11.66
CA ALA A 51 3.45 -16.38 11.60
C ALA A 51 4.06 -15.96 12.95
N GLU A 52 3.53 -14.90 13.56
CA GLU A 52 3.91 -14.43 14.90
C GLU A 52 3.75 -15.53 15.94
N PHE A 53 2.58 -16.16 15.98
CA PHE A 53 2.30 -17.25 16.92
C PHE A 53 3.29 -18.42 16.77
N VAL A 54 3.50 -18.90 15.54
CA VAL A 54 4.37 -20.06 15.29
C VAL A 54 5.84 -19.72 15.58
N VAL A 55 6.33 -18.60 15.08
CA VAL A 55 7.73 -18.18 15.32
C VAL A 55 8.00 -17.99 16.80
N MET A 56 7.11 -17.32 17.53
CA MET A 56 7.32 -17.06 18.95
C MET A 56 7.14 -18.31 19.81
N ARG A 57 6.02 -19.04 19.63
CA ARG A 57 5.63 -20.13 20.55
C ARG A 57 6.30 -21.46 20.23
N LEU A 58 6.65 -21.71 18.99
CA LEU A 58 7.25 -22.98 18.57
C LEU A 58 8.75 -22.89 18.40
N ILE A 59 9.29 -21.75 17.90
CA ILE A 59 10.72 -21.65 17.55
C ILE A 59 11.52 -20.90 18.62
N LEU A 60 11.17 -19.66 18.93
CA LEU A 60 12.04 -18.77 19.69
C LEU A 60 11.94 -18.94 21.21
N LEU A 61 10.72 -19.01 21.79
CA LEU A 61 10.55 -19.12 23.23
C LEU A 61 11.03 -20.46 23.82
N PRO A 62 10.83 -21.62 23.13
CA PRO A 62 11.29 -22.90 23.64
C PRO A 62 12.79 -23.16 23.44
N SER A 63 13.47 -22.33 22.65
CA SER A 63 14.87 -22.51 22.27
C SER A 63 15.82 -22.44 23.48
N ASN A 64 16.75 -23.38 23.56
CA ASN A 64 17.82 -23.40 24.58
C ASN A 64 18.94 -22.36 24.32
N TYR A 65 18.92 -21.69 23.16
CA TYR A 65 19.94 -20.71 22.77
C TYR A 65 19.46 -19.30 23.07
N ALA A 66 19.55 -18.85 24.33
CA ALA A 66 18.97 -17.60 24.80
C ALA A 66 19.38 -16.37 23.99
N VAL A 67 20.69 -16.23 23.66
CA VAL A 67 21.18 -15.08 22.88
C VAL A 67 20.59 -15.08 21.46
N PHE A 68 20.63 -16.24 20.79
CA PHE A 68 20.03 -16.41 19.45
C PHE A 68 18.56 -16.04 19.46
N SER A 69 17.81 -16.60 20.40
CA SER A 69 16.37 -16.37 20.53
C SER A 69 16.05 -14.90 20.79
N THR A 70 16.75 -14.25 21.72
CA THR A 70 16.51 -12.84 22.07
C THR A 70 16.76 -11.94 20.88
N ILE A 71 17.87 -12.11 20.15
CA ILE A 71 18.19 -11.31 18.97
C ILE A 71 17.12 -11.50 17.89
N ASN A 72 16.79 -12.75 17.55
CA ASN A 72 15.81 -13.03 16.50
C ASN A 72 14.39 -12.59 16.89
N MET A 73 14.03 -12.66 18.18
CA MET A 73 12.79 -12.14 18.71
C MET A 73 12.68 -10.61 18.49
N ILE A 74 13.73 -9.86 18.85
CA ILE A 74 13.74 -8.40 18.64
C ILE A 74 13.61 -8.06 17.16
N ILE A 75 14.37 -8.74 16.29
CA ILE A 75 14.31 -8.52 14.83
C ILE A 75 12.92 -8.82 14.30
N PHE A 76 12.37 -9.99 14.65
CA PHE A 76 11.06 -10.42 14.16
C PHE A 76 9.95 -9.46 14.59
N GLN A 77 9.91 -9.08 15.87
CA GLN A 77 8.93 -8.15 16.41
C GLN A 77 9.02 -6.76 15.76
N ALA A 78 10.23 -6.26 15.54
CA ALA A 78 10.42 -4.99 14.86
C ALA A 78 9.92 -5.03 13.41
N LEU A 79 10.23 -6.09 12.67
CA LEU A 79 9.76 -6.27 11.29
C LEU A 79 8.23 -6.43 11.23
N ALA A 80 7.63 -7.23 12.12
CA ALA A 80 6.19 -7.43 12.20
C ALA A 80 5.45 -6.11 12.52
N PHE A 81 5.95 -5.36 13.50
CA PHE A 81 5.41 -4.04 13.85
C PHE A 81 5.46 -3.06 12.67
N LEU A 82 6.60 -2.98 11.98
CA LEU A 82 6.78 -2.07 10.85
C LEU A 82 5.95 -2.50 9.64
N ALA A 83 5.79 -3.80 9.40
CA ALA A 83 4.89 -4.33 8.37
C ALA A 83 3.43 -3.95 8.65
N PHE A 84 2.98 -4.17 9.88
CA PHE A 84 1.62 -3.85 10.31
C PHE A 84 1.33 -2.35 10.25
N ALA A 85 2.26 -1.53 10.75
CA ALA A 85 2.15 -0.07 10.66
C ALA A 85 2.10 0.43 9.21
N SER A 86 2.96 -0.12 8.33
CA SER A 86 2.98 0.23 6.91
C SER A 86 1.68 -0.19 6.20
N HIS A 87 1.14 -1.37 6.53
CA HIS A 87 -0.14 -1.86 6.03
C HIS A 87 -1.29 -0.91 6.41
N ILE A 88 -1.42 -0.58 7.71
CA ILE A 88 -2.46 0.34 8.21
C ILE A 88 -2.34 1.72 7.56
N ARG A 89 -1.11 2.24 7.44
CA ARG A 89 -0.87 3.53 6.76
C ARG A 89 -1.26 3.48 5.29
N THR A 90 -1.00 2.39 4.58
CA THR A 90 -1.41 2.24 3.18
C THR A 90 -2.92 2.17 3.05
N MET A 91 -3.58 1.40 3.93
CA MET A 91 -5.02 1.18 3.94
C MET A 91 -5.80 2.46 4.25
N LEU A 92 -5.40 3.19 5.30
CA LEU A 92 -6.14 4.33 5.83
C LEU A 92 -5.70 5.69 5.30
N SER A 93 -4.73 5.75 4.39
CA SER A 93 -4.30 7.02 3.77
C SER A 93 -5.07 7.28 2.49
N ASP A 94 -5.46 8.53 2.27
CA ASP A 94 -5.97 8.99 0.97
C ASP A 94 -4.90 8.75 -0.11
N PRO A 95 -5.16 7.94 -1.13
CA PRO A 95 -4.17 7.59 -2.16
C PRO A 95 -3.83 8.74 -3.12
N GLY A 96 -4.41 9.90 -2.95
CA GLY A 96 -4.34 11.03 -3.86
C GLY A 96 -5.63 11.23 -4.65
N ALA A 97 -6.77 11.10 -3.97
CA ALA A 97 -8.07 11.22 -4.60
C ALA A 97 -8.32 12.64 -5.13
N VAL A 98 -8.82 12.72 -6.36
CA VAL A 98 -9.26 13.97 -6.97
C VAL A 98 -10.65 14.32 -6.42
N PRO A 99 -10.91 15.56 -5.99
CA PRO A 99 -12.24 15.97 -5.53
C PRO A 99 -13.31 15.72 -6.60
N ARG A 100 -14.47 15.20 -6.17
CA ARG A 100 -15.61 14.97 -7.08
C ARG A 100 -16.33 16.28 -7.36
N GLY A 101 -16.92 16.38 -8.56
CA GLY A 101 -17.75 17.53 -8.93
C GLY A 101 -16.99 18.84 -9.19
N ASN A 102 -15.66 18.80 -9.25
CA ASN A 102 -14.85 20.02 -9.42
C ASN A 102 -14.75 20.52 -10.88
N ALA A 103 -15.48 19.91 -11.84
CA ALA A 103 -15.51 20.37 -13.22
C ALA A 103 -16.60 21.42 -13.44
N THR A 104 -16.63 22.47 -12.60
CA THR A 104 -17.49 23.66 -12.75
C THR A 104 -16.76 24.77 -13.49
N LYS A 105 -17.49 25.72 -14.07
CA LYS A 105 -16.88 26.85 -14.79
C LYS A 105 -15.95 27.67 -13.88
N GLU A 106 -16.41 27.95 -12.66
CA GLU A 106 -15.67 28.71 -11.65
C GLU A 106 -14.35 28.03 -11.27
N MET A 107 -14.38 26.71 -11.09
CA MET A 107 -13.18 25.95 -10.73
C MET A 107 -12.20 25.85 -11.91
N ILE A 108 -12.70 25.77 -13.15
CA ILE A 108 -11.88 25.75 -14.37
C ILE A 108 -11.12 27.09 -14.49
N GLU A 109 -11.82 28.21 -14.26
CA GLU A 109 -11.22 29.55 -14.26
C GLU A 109 -10.19 29.73 -13.14
N GLN A 110 -10.52 29.29 -11.90
CA GLN A 110 -9.59 29.32 -10.76
C GLN A 110 -8.32 28.48 -10.98
N MET A 111 -8.42 27.37 -11.72
CA MET A 111 -7.26 26.55 -12.12
C MET A 111 -6.43 27.20 -13.23
N GLY A 112 -6.80 28.37 -13.71
CA GLY A 112 -6.08 29.13 -14.74
C GLY A 112 -6.21 28.54 -16.15
N TYR A 113 -7.18 27.69 -16.41
CA TYR A 113 -7.49 27.23 -17.76
C TYR A 113 -8.10 28.37 -18.56
N ARG A 114 -7.50 28.65 -19.73
CA ARG A 114 -7.99 29.67 -20.65
C ARG A 114 -9.07 29.11 -21.58
N GLU A 115 -9.93 29.96 -22.07
CA GLU A 115 -10.92 29.61 -23.08
C GLU A 115 -10.23 28.99 -24.30
N GLY A 116 -10.72 27.80 -24.74
CA GLY A 116 -10.08 27.05 -25.84
C GLY A 116 -8.99 26.05 -25.37
N GLN A 117 -8.56 26.04 -24.10
CA GLN A 117 -7.59 25.08 -23.59
C GLN A 117 -8.27 23.72 -23.33
N MET A 118 -7.70 22.66 -23.91
CA MET A 118 -8.21 21.30 -23.70
C MET A 118 -7.82 20.74 -22.33
N PHE A 119 -8.77 20.18 -21.62
CA PHE A 119 -8.57 19.44 -20.39
C PHE A 119 -9.39 18.13 -20.40
N TYR A 120 -8.92 17.14 -19.67
CA TYR A 120 -9.64 15.87 -19.55
C TYR A 120 -10.64 15.93 -18.39
N LYS A 121 -11.89 15.51 -18.65
CA LYS A 121 -12.95 15.37 -17.65
C LYS A 121 -13.26 13.91 -17.42
N CYS A 122 -13.41 13.51 -16.15
CA CYS A 122 -13.95 12.19 -15.81
C CYS A 122 -15.48 12.27 -15.73
N PRO A 123 -16.21 11.57 -16.59
CA PRO A 123 -17.69 11.60 -16.55
C PRO A 123 -18.25 10.96 -15.28
N LYS A 124 -17.57 9.95 -14.71
CA LYS A 124 -18.00 9.26 -13.50
C LYS A 124 -17.83 10.08 -12.22
N CYS A 125 -16.81 10.91 -12.16
CA CYS A 125 -16.53 11.78 -11.01
C CYS A 125 -17.03 13.20 -11.21
N CYS A 126 -17.44 13.59 -12.42
CA CYS A 126 -17.72 14.97 -12.82
C CYS A 126 -16.56 15.92 -12.42
N SER A 127 -15.32 15.45 -12.54
CA SER A 127 -14.14 16.18 -12.11
C SER A 127 -13.14 16.39 -13.25
N ILE A 128 -12.38 17.49 -13.17
CA ILE A 128 -11.20 17.71 -14.02
C ILE A 128 -10.20 16.63 -13.65
N LYS A 129 -9.72 15.91 -14.66
CA LYS A 129 -8.78 14.81 -14.50
C LYS A 129 -7.36 15.32 -14.65
N PRO A 130 -6.58 15.45 -13.56
CA PRO A 130 -5.18 15.82 -13.65
C PRO A 130 -4.39 14.84 -14.52
N GLU A 131 -3.29 15.31 -15.06
CA GLU A 131 -2.35 14.45 -15.77
C GLU A 131 -1.96 13.24 -14.89
N ARG A 132 -1.85 12.05 -15.51
CA ARG A 132 -1.53 10.78 -14.83
C ARG A 132 -2.57 10.33 -13.80
N ALA A 133 -3.76 10.94 -13.76
CA ALA A 133 -4.84 10.45 -12.89
C ALA A 133 -5.70 9.41 -13.63
N HIS A 134 -6.08 8.35 -12.93
CA HIS A 134 -6.96 7.30 -13.47
C HIS A 134 -8.15 7.05 -12.54
N HIS A 135 -9.32 6.73 -13.14
CA HIS A 135 -10.52 6.41 -12.38
C HIS A 135 -10.49 4.95 -11.92
N CYS A 136 -10.58 4.74 -10.62
CA CYS A 136 -10.76 3.42 -10.04
C CYS A 136 -12.25 3.10 -9.91
N SER A 137 -12.68 1.97 -10.48
CA SER A 137 -14.08 1.50 -10.40
C SER A 137 -14.44 0.98 -9.01
N VAL A 138 -13.48 0.46 -8.24
CA VAL A 138 -13.71 -0.03 -6.87
C VAL A 138 -13.82 1.13 -5.89
N CYS A 139 -12.83 2.04 -5.89
CA CYS A 139 -12.86 3.23 -5.03
C CYS A 139 -13.87 4.29 -5.48
N GLN A 140 -14.43 4.17 -6.70
CA GLN A 140 -15.34 5.16 -7.32
C GLN A 140 -14.75 6.57 -7.36
N ARG A 141 -13.43 6.69 -7.58
CA ARG A 141 -12.67 7.95 -7.54
C ARG A 141 -11.58 8.00 -8.61
N CYS A 142 -11.27 9.20 -9.08
CA CYS A 142 -10.01 9.45 -9.77
C CYS A 142 -8.89 9.58 -8.75
N ILE A 143 -7.78 8.89 -9.00
CA ILE A 143 -6.60 8.87 -8.13
C ILE A 143 -5.40 9.40 -8.93
N ARG A 144 -4.64 10.35 -8.35
CA ARG A 144 -3.44 10.90 -8.97
C ARG A 144 -2.32 9.88 -9.00
N LYS A 145 -1.60 9.80 -10.11
CA LYS A 145 -0.55 8.81 -10.36
C LYS A 145 -0.96 7.42 -9.86
N MET A 146 -2.17 7.02 -10.20
CA MET A 146 -2.69 5.73 -9.82
C MET A 146 -1.81 4.62 -10.39
N ASP A 147 -1.33 3.73 -9.52
CA ASP A 147 -0.59 2.55 -9.91
C ASP A 147 -1.54 1.36 -10.14
N HIS A 148 -2.26 0.97 -9.09
CA HIS A 148 -3.29 -0.07 -9.15
C HIS A 148 -4.25 0.05 -7.95
N HIS A 149 -5.36 -0.68 -7.97
CA HIS A 149 -6.17 -0.97 -6.79
C HIS A 149 -5.68 -2.29 -6.17
N CYS A 150 -5.38 -2.28 -4.88
CA CYS A 150 -4.86 -3.45 -4.17
C CYS A 150 -5.86 -3.95 -3.12
N PRO A 151 -6.49 -5.12 -3.31
CA PRO A 151 -7.41 -5.70 -2.33
C PRO A 151 -6.75 -5.99 -0.99
N TRP A 152 -5.48 -6.40 -0.98
CA TRP A 152 -4.75 -6.75 0.23
C TRP A 152 -4.60 -5.59 1.23
N VAL A 153 -4.66 -4.36 0.77
CA VAL A 153 -4.68 -3.15 1.61
C VAL A 153 -6.02 -2.41 1.52
N ASN A 154 -7.00 -2.99 0.82
CA ASN A 154 -8.33 -2.41 0.58
C ASN A 154 -8.26 -0.93 0.17
N ASN A 155 -7.36 -0.59 -0.74
CA ASN A 155 -7.16 0.79 -1.20
C ASN A 155 -6.48 0.81 -2.58
N CYS A 156 -6.57 1.96 -3.25
CA CYS A 156 -5.67 2.25 -4.37
C CYS A 156 -4.26 2.57 -3.86
N VAL A 157 -3.27 2.18 -4.65
CA VAL A 157 -1.90 2.68 -4.54
C VAL A 157 -1.75 3.83 -5.53
N GLY A 158 -1.40 5.00 -5.01
CA GLY A 158 -1.27 6.22 -5.78
C GLY A 158 -0.28 7.20 -5.15
N GLU A 159 -0.27 8.44 -5.64
CA GLU A 159 0.75 9.43 -5.31
C GLU A 159 1.00 9.60 -3.80
N ASN A 160 -0.06 9.59 -2.97
CA ASN A 160 0.06 9.95 -1.56
C ASN A 160 0.36 8.77 -0.63
N ASN A 161 0.21 7.51 -1.07
CA ASN A 161 0.43 6.34 -0.21
C ASN A 161 1.42 5.32 -0.80
N GLN A 162 2.01 5.58 -1.98
CA GLN A 162 2.98 4.69 -2.61
C GLN A 162 4.17 4.35 -1.70
N LYS A 163 4.69 5.33 -0.93
CA LYS A 163 5.75 5.09 0.06
C LYS A 163 5.38 4.00 1.06
N TYR A 164 4.18 4.10 1.64
CA TYR A 164 3.72 3.14 2.65
C TYR A 164 3.52 1.74 2.06
N PHE A 165 3.05 1.66 0.83
CA PHE A 165 2.90 0.40 0.11
C PHE A 165 4.26 -0.27 -0.17
N VAL A 166 5.26 0.49 -0.60
CA VAL A 166 6.63 -0.01 -0.79
C VAL A 166 7.21 -0.50 0.53
N LEU A 167 7.01 0.22 1.63
CA LEU A 167 7.46 -0.21 2.95
C LEU A 167 6.75 -1.48 3.41
N PHE A 168 5.44 -1.59 3.18
CA PHE A 168 4.67 -2.79 3.48
C PHE A 168 5.24 -4.01 2.75
N THR A 169 5.43 -3.93 1.43
CA THR A 169 5.99 -5.04 0.64
C THR A 169 7.44 -5.36 1.05
N PHE A 170 8.24 -4.35 1.38
CA PHE A 170 9.61 -4.53 1.87
C PHE A 170 9.64 -5.28 3.22
N TYR A 171 8.80 -4.89 4.18
CA TYR A 171 8.79 -5.53 5.50
C TYR A 171 8.19 -6.93 5.45
N ILE A 172 7.17 -7.19 4.63
CA ILE A 172 6.66 -8.56 4.44
C ILE A 172 7.71 -9.44 3.76
N ALA A 173 8.41 -8.97 2.75
CA ALA A 173 9.51 -9.71 2.13
C ALA A 173 10.61 -10.03 3.16
N SER A 174 11.00 -9.05 3.97
CA SER A 174 12.04 -9.22 4.99
C SER A 174 11.64 -10.22 6.08
N ILE A 175 10.39 -10.13 6.57
CA ILE A 175 9.89 -11.07 7.59
C ILE A 175 9.73 -12.48 7.02
N SER A 176 9.32 -12.63 5.76
CA SER A 176 9.23 -13.93 5.08
C SER A 176 10.58 -14.61 4.96
N VAL A 177 11.61 -13.88 4.52
CA VAL A 177 12.99 -14.41 4.44
C VAL A 177 13.51 -14.79 5.83
N HIS A 178 13.27 -13.95 6.84
CA HIS A 178 13.68 -14.24 8.22
C HIS A 178 12.93 -15.46 8.79
N THR A 179 11.64 -15.58 8.53
CA THR A 179 10.82 -16.74 8.90
C THR A 179 11.37 -18.03 8.31
N LEU A 180 11.68 -18.05 7.01
CA LEU A 180 12.25 -19.23 6.34
C LEU A 180 13.60 -19.63 6.96
N PHE A 181 14.44 -18.66 7.30
CA PHE A 181 15.69 -18.93 8.02
C PHE A 181 15.42 -19.59 9.38
N LEU A 182 14.47 -19.05 10.17
CA LEU A 182 14.11 -19.62 11.48
C LEU A 182 13.50 -21.02 11.37
N VAL A 183 12.67 -21.25 10.37
CA VAL A 183 12.09 -22.59 10.10
C VAL A 183 13.18 -23.61 9.79
N LEU A 184 14.18 -23.24 8.97
CA LEU A 184 15.30 -24.12 8.65
C LEU A 184 16.13 -24.47 9.88
N THR A 185 16.40 -23.51 10.76
CA THR A 185 17.12 -23.75 12.01
C THR A 185 16.33 -24.66 12.94
N GLN A 186 15.02 -24.44 13.07
CA GLN A 186 14.13 -25.26 13.89
C GLN A 186 14.01 -26.69 13.36
N PHE A 187 13.87 -26.83 12.04
CA PHE A 187 13.81 -28.14 11.41
C PHE A 187 15.09 -28.94 11.67
N ALA A 188 16.26 -28.32 11.49
CA ALA A 188 17.54 -28.96 11.78
C ALA A 188 17.67 -29.39 13.25
N GLU A 189 17.19 -28.57 14.19
CA GLU A 189 17.18 -28.89 15.62
C GLU A 189 16.22 -30.06 15.90
N CYS A 190 15.05 -30.09 15.28
CA CYS A 190 14.11 -31.21 15.43
C CYS A 190 14.65 -32.54 14.89
N VAL A 191 15.34 -32.51 13.76
CA VAL A 191 15.99 -33.72 13.20
C VAL A 191 17.08 -34.26 14.14
N LYS A 192 17.91 -33.38 14.72
CA LYS A 192 18.95 -33.80 15.69
C LYS A 192 18.37 -34.47 16.93
N ASN A 193 17.19 -34.04 17.37
CA ASN A 193 16.54 -34.53 18.60
C ASN A 193 15.49 -35.60 18.33
N ASP A 194 15.49 -36.25 17.17
CA ASP A 194 14.50 -37.25 16.77
C ASP A 194 13.05 -36.81 17.03
N TRP A 195 12.79 -35.49 16.85
CA TRP A 195 11.48 -34.83 17.06
C TRP A 195 10.93 -34.91 18.49
N ARG A 196 11.72 -35.32 19.48
CA ARG A 196 11.24 -35.57 20.84
C ARG A 196 11.19 -34.36 21.74
N THR A 197 12.17 -33.46 21.60
CA THR A 197 12.38 -32.34 22.53
C THR A 197 12.52 -30.97 21.85
N CYS A 198 12.34 -30.91 20.55
CA CYS A 198 12.56 -29.69 19.78
C CYS A 198 11.40 -28.70 19.83
N SER A 199 10.24 -29.10 20.34
CA SER A 199 9.03 -28.28 20.37
C SER A 199 8.16 -28.65 21.57
N PRO A 200 7.38 -27.70 22.13
CA PRO A 200 6.39 -27.99 23.18
C PRO A 200 5.15 -28.72 22.65
N TYR A 201 5.03 -28.91 21.36
CA TYR A 201 3.90 -29.58 20.70
C TYR A 201 4.29 -31.02 20.29
N SER A 202 3.28 -31.84 20.02
CA SER A 202 3.51 -33.20 19.47
C SER A 202 4.21 -33.12 18.10
N PRO A 203 5.01 -34.16 17.73
CA PRO A 203 5.73 -34.15 16.45
C PRO A 203 4.84 -33.89 15.22
N PRO A 204 3.64 -34.55 15.09
CA PRO A 204 2.77 -34.24 13.96
C PRO A 204 2.30 -32.79 13.92
N ALA A 205 1.96 -32.19 15.06
CA ALA A 205 1.53 -30.81 15.14
C ALA A 205 2.69 -29.83 14.79
N THR A 206 3.89 -30.12 15.28
CA THR A 206 5.11 -29.36 14.96
C THR A 206 5.40 -29.38 13.47
N ILE A 207 5.37 -30.57 12.84
CA ILE A 207 5.59 -30.72 11.40
C ILE A 207 4.52 -29.93 10.62
N PHE A 208 3.25 -30.06 10.97
CA PHE A 208 2.16 -29.35 10.31
C PHE A 208 2.35 -27.82 10.38
N LEU A 209 2.64 -27.29 11.57
CA LEU A 209 2.85 -25.85 11.77
C LEU A 209 4.07 -25.33 11.00
N LEU A 210 5.18 -26.05 10.99
CA LEU A 210 6.38 -25.68 10.24
C LEU A 210 6.15 -25.75 8.73
N LEU A 211 5.44 -26.76 8.22
CA LEU A 211 5.11 -26.87 6.80
C LEU A 211 4.19 -25.73 6.35
N PHE A 212 3.16 -25.42 7.14
CA PHE A 212 2.26 -24.34 6.80
C PHE A 212 2.97 -22.97 6.83
N LEU A 213 3.80 -22.72 7.84
CA LEU A 213 4.61 -21.51 7.95
C LEU A 213 5.63 -21.40 6.80
N THR A 214 6.22 -22.54 6.38
CA THR A 214 7.12 -22.58 5.21
C THR A 214 6.38 -22.18 3.93
N PHE A 215 5.21 -22.78 3.70
CA PHE A 215 4.38 -22.46 2.55
C PHE A 215 3.99 -20.97 2.53
N GLU A 216 3.55 -20.45 3.67
CA GLU A 216 3.23 -19.03 3.83
C GLU A 216 4.43 -18.14 3.52
N GLY A 217 5.59 -18.41 4.13
CA GLY A 217 6.81 -17.66 3.94
C GLY A 217 7.32 -17.67 2.50
N LEU A 218 7.25 -18.80 1.81
CA LEU A 218 7.61 -18.91 0.39
C LEU A 218 6.64 -18.12 -0.49
N MET A 219 5.34 -18.33 -0.32
CA MET A 219 4.32 -17.72 -1.18
C MET A 219 4.33 -16.21 -1.04
N PHE A 220 4.28 -15.69 0.18
CA PHE A 220 4.29 -14.24 0.39
C PHE A 220 5.66 -13.61 0.17
N GLY A 221 6.74 -14.32 0.47
CA GLY A 221 8.10 -13.87 0.15
C GLY A 221 8.28 -13.62 -1.33
N ILE A 222 7.97 -14.61 -2.18
CA ILE A 222 8.09 -14.48 -3.64
C ILE A 222 7.17 -13.37 -4.16
N PHE A 223 5.89 -13.37 -3.75
CA PHE A 223 4.93 -12.36 -4.20
C PHE A 223 5.37 -10.94 -3.83
N THR A 224 5.78 -10.72 -2.57
CA THR A 224 6.15 -9.38 -2.11
C THR A 224 7.50 -8.91 -2.65
N ILE A 225 8.45 -9.81 -2.92
CA ILE A 225 9.71 -9.47 -3.61
C ILE A 225 9.42 -9.00 -5.04
N ILE A 226 8.56 -9.71 -5.78
CA ILE A 226 8.15 -9.30 -7.14
C ILE A 226 7.45 -7.95 -7.09
N MET A 227 6.49 -7.77 -6.17
CA MET A 227 5.78 -6.49 -6.00
C MET A 227 6.73 -5.35 -5.63
N LEU A 228 7.68 -5.59 -4.73
CA LEU A 228 8.69 -4.61 -4.35
C LEU A 228 9.57 -4.21 -5.56
N ALA A 229 10.04 -5.19 -6.31
CA ALA A 229 10.85 -4.95 -7.51
C ALA A 229 10.08 -4.15 -8.57
N THR A 230 8.82 -4.49 -8.82
CA THR A 230 7.98 -3.76 -9.78
C THR A 230 7.71 -2.33 -9.32
N GLN A 231 7.43 -2.11 -8.03
CA GLN A 231 7.24 -0.77 -7.47
C GLN A 231 8.51 0.08 -7.54
N LEU A 232 9.66 -0.47 -7.18
CA LEU A 232 10.93 0.25 -7.28
C LEU A 232 11.26 0.60 -8.73
N THR A 233 11.02 -0.32 -9.66
CA THR A 233 11.21 -0.08 -11.10
C THR A 233 10.27 1.02 -11.62
N ALA A 234 9.00 1.00 -11.20
CA ALA A 234 8.02 2.03 -11.55
C ALA A 234 8.45 3.42 -11.05
N ILE A 235 8.93 3.49 -9.81
CA ILE A 235 9.44 4.73 -9.22
C ILE A 235 10.69 5.22 -9.97
N LEU A 236 11.67 4.35 -10.22
CA LEU A 236 12.92 4.69 -10.90
C LEU A 236 12.69 5.19 -12.32
N ASN A 237 11.72 4.64 -13.02
CA ASN A 237 11.38 5.01 -14.40
C ASN A 237 10.37 6.17 -14.50
N ASP A 238 9.90 6.71 -13.36
CA ASP A 238 8.82 7.71 -13.26
C ASP A 238 7.60 7.30 -14.10
N GLN A 239 7.16 6.05 -13.95
CA GLN A 239 6.05 5.47 -14.70
C GLN A 239 5.24 4.53 -13.79
N THR A 240 3.91 4.70 -13.74
CA THR A 240 3.03 3.86 -12.92
C THR A 240 2.71 2.52 -13.61
N GLY A 241 2.25 1.52 -12.86
CA GLY A 241 1.85 0.22 -13.39
C GLY A 241 0.78 0.34 -14.48
N ILE A 242 -0.21 1.23 -14.31
CA ILE A 242 -1.23 1.48 -15.35
C ILE A 242 -0.62 2.05 -16.63
N GLU A 243 0.33 3.00 -16.51
CA GLU A 243 1.00 3.61 -17.65
C GLU A 243 1.84 2.58 -18.41
N GLN A 244 2.52 1.66 -17.69
CA GLN A 244 3.27 0.55 -18.28
C GLN A 244 2.35 -0.43 -19.03
N LEU A 245 1.24 -0.84 -18.41
CA LEU A 245 0.27 -1.76 -19.01
C LEU A 245 -0.38 -1.19 -20.26
N LYS A 246 -0.68 0.11 -20.27
CA LYS A 246 -1.28 0.79 -21.42
C LYS A 246 -0.27 1.14 -22.51
N LYS A 247 1.03 0.93 -22.27
CA LYS A 247 2.13 1.36 -23.16
C LYS A 247 2.01 2.85 -23.52
N GLU A 248 1.51 3.67 -22.57
CA GLU A 248 1.38 5.10 -22.76
C GLU A 248 2.78 5.71 -22.84
N GLU A 249 3.08 6.37 -23.96
CA GLU A 249 4.28 7.19 -24.07
C GLU A 249 4.18 8.34 -23.07
N ALA A 250 5.28 8.60 -22.37
CA ALA A 250 5.32 9.67 -21.39
C ALA A 250 5.12 11.03 -22.08
N ARG A 251 3.95 11.64 -21.86
CA ARG A 251 3.63 13.00 -22.33
C ARG A 251 4.20 14.08 -21.40
N TRP A 252 4.75 13.67 -20.25
CA TRP A 252 5.39 14.52 -19.25
C TRP A 252 6.91 14.41 -19.32
N ALA A 253 7.59 15.45 -18.86
CA ALA A 253 9.05 15.39 -18.70
C ALA A 253 9.41 14.41 -17.59
N LYS A 254 10.04 13.28 -17.95
CA LYS A 254 10.51 12.28 -16.98
C LYS A 254 11.52 12.88 -16.03
N LYS A 255 11.38 12.56 -14.75
CA LYS A 255 12.36 12.94 -13.73
C LYS A 255 13.62 12.08 -13.83
N SER A 256 14.76 12.60 -13.38
CA SER A 256 15.93 11.73 -13.15
C SER A 256 15.61 10.70 -12.05
N ARG A 257 16.27 9.54 -12.08
CA ARG A 257 16.05 8.45 -11.11
C ARG A 257 16.11 8.92 -9.66
N LEU A 258 17.09 9.74 -9.31
CA LEU A 258 17.22 10.30 -7.96
C LEU A 258 16.04 11.21 -7.60
N LYS A 259 15.61 12.11 -8.50
CA LYS A 259 14.45 12.97 -8.27
C LYS A 259 13.15 12.16 -8.17
N SER A 260 13.04 11.06 -8.88
CA SER A 260 11.88 10.16 -8.81
C SER A 260 11.79 9.48 -7.44
N ILE A 261 12.87 8.90 -6.94
CA ILE A 261 12.92 8.33 -5.58
C ILE A 261 12.62 9.41 -4.54
N GLN A 262 13.27 10.58 -4.64
CA GLN A 262 13.03 11.68 -3.72
C GLN A 262 11.60 12.22 -3.77
N SER A 263 10.89 12.08 -4.88
CA SER A 263 9.49 12.50 -4.95
C SER A 263 8.56 11.61 -4.12
N VAL A 264 8.94 10.36 -3.85
CA VAL A 264 8.18 9.40 -3.03
C VAL A 264 8.67 9.40 -1.58
N PHE A 265 9.98 9.27 -1.37
CA PHE A 265 10.59 9.06 -0.05
C PHE A 265 11.12 10.34 0.62
N GLY A 266 11.27 11.44 -0.15
CA GLY A 266 11.95 12.65 0.32
C GLY A 266 13.46 12.60 0.15
N ARG A 267 14.19 13.54 0.76
CA ARG A 267 15.63 13.50 0.82
C ARG A 267 16.09 12.26 1.60
N PHE A 268 17.24 11.70 1.22
CA PHE A 268 17.77 10.49 1.86
C PHE A 268 17.95 10.70 3.37
N SER A 269 17.31 9.84 4.16
CA SER A 269 17.40 9.84 5.62
C SER A 269 16.80 8.53 6.17
N LEU A 270 16.95 8.26 7.45
CA LEU A 270 16.32 7.11 8.13
C LEU A 270 14.77 7.15 8.02
N ALA A 271 14.19 8.33 7.78
CA ALA A 271 12.75 8.48 7.50
C ALA A 271 12.25 7.70 6.27
N TRP A 272 13.15 7.27 5.38
CA TRP A 272 12.80 6.40 4.26
C TRP A 272 12.19 5.07 4.70
N PHE A 273 12.69 4.53 5.81
CA PHE A 273 12.23 3.26 6.38
C PHE A 273 11.08 3.42 7.39
N SER A 274 10.67 4.64 7.68
CA SER A 274 9.62 4.89 8.67
C SER A 274 8.23 5.04 8.02
N PRO A 275 7.24 4.22 8.41
CA PRO A 275 5.85 4.41 7.99
C PRO A 275 5.17 5.60 8.69
N PHE A 276 5.82 6.20 9.69
CA PHE A 276 5.26 7.32 10.46
C PHE A 276 5.55 8.68 9.85
N THR A 277 6.48 8.76 8.88
CA THR A 277 6.81 10.00 8.17
C THR A 277 5.98 10.12 6.89
N GLU A 278 5.46 11.33 6.64
CA GLU A 278 4.64 11.59 5.46
C GLU A 278 5.43 11.53 4.15
N PRO A 279 4.81 11.07 3.04
CA PRO A 279 5.41 11.14 1.71
C PRO A 279 5.66 12.60 1.29
N SER A 280 6.78 12.87 0.61
CA SER A 280 7.17 14.21 0.17
C SER A 280 6.14 14.93 -0.71
N CYS A 281 5.33 14.17 -1.46
CA CYS A 281 4.33 14.75 -2.35
C CYS A 281 3.16 15.37 -1.59
N ARG A 282 2.81 14.84 -0.41
CA ARG A 282 1.70 15.34 0.40
C ARG A 282 1.96 16.75 0.95
N THR A 283 3.19 17.05 1.31
CA THR A 283 3.58 18.37 1.81
C THR A 283 3.51 19.46 0.76
N ARG A 284 3.74 19.13 -0.53
CA ARG A 284 3.65 20.11 -1.64
C ARG A 284 2.21 20.45 -2.03
N PHE A 285 1.28 19.49 -1.91
CA PHE A 285 -0.08 19.71 -2.36
C PHE A 285 -0.89 20.56 -1.37
N ASN A 286 -0.64 20.41 -0.07
CA ASN A 286 -1.28 21.23 0.96
C ASN A 286 -0.87 22.72 0.89
N SER A 287 0.29 23.04 0.30
CA SER A 287 0.75 24.43 0.13
C SER A 287 0.18 25.12 -1.11
N HIS A 288 -0.34 24.39 -2.10
CA HIS A 288 -0.80 25.00 -3.36
C HIS A 288 -2.31 24.99 -3.60
N PHE A 289 -3.09 24.13 -2.89
CA PHE A 289 -4.53 24.00 -3.15
C PHE A 289 -5.44 24.36 -1.96
N TYR A 290 -4.88 24.61 -0.79
CA TYR A 290 -5.64 25.02 0.41
C TYR A 290 -5.18 26.36 0.99
N SER A 291 -4.29 27.09 0.32
CA SER A 291 -3.98 28.47 0.65
C SER A 291 -4.80 29.41 -0.26
N VAL A 292 -6.12 29.38 -0.06
CA VAL A 292 -7.02 30.50 -0.35
C VAL A 292 -8.05 30.55 0.74
#